data_523038d8029b35203e6d7fdd045e0b0e
#
_entry.id   523038d8029b35203e6d7fdd045e0b0e
#
_cell.length_a   1.000
_cell.length_b   1.000
_cell.length_c   1.000
_cell.angle_alpha   90.00
_cell.angle_beta   90.00
_cell.angle_gamma   90.00
#
_symmetry.space_group_name_H-M   'P 1'
#
loop_
_entity.id
_entity.type
_entity.pdbx_description
1 polymer ?
#
loop_
_entity_poly.entity_id
_entity_poly.type
_entity_poly.pdbx_seq_one_letter_code
_entity_poly.pdbx_strand_id
1 'polypeptide(L)'
;MYSCNSGISAQAANETTSLAYLDVPGYSGETAANECFPACATLNGQTTGYAFWSPQYASLDSWSSIGNSAYNSGQLSLRHHSGGLSFDLNYTYSKSTDIGSNAERVSVFEGLGFSSQIINAWSPNQLRGPSDFDTTHAINANWVYELPLGKGKRFGGGMSKLADAVIGGWQISGLWRWSTGYPFSVYPFYSWPTNWDLESNAILVGKKPKTGQFIVAQAGGGTGPNVFQNPGITNSSDPNAAVNQFRDAYPGESGQRNELRGPGSFNIDMGLSKTWEINESQNLKLSWEVFNVTNSVQFDAGNIQNVNNYTDSPSSFGNFINTLFKPRVMQLGARYTF
;
A
#
# COMPACT_ATOMS: atom_id res chain seq x y z
N MET A 1 -12.75 -25.91 -3.81
CA MET A 1 -12.64 -26.93 -2.78
C MET A 1 -12.46 -28.29 -3.43
N TYR A 2 -11.43 -28.97 -3.11
CA TYR A 2 -11.05 -30.26 -3.67
C TYR A 2 -11.58 -31.39 -2.77
N SER A 3 -11.84 -32.53 -3.31
CA SER A 3 -12.46 -33.61 -2.58
C SER A 3 -11.60 -34.86 -2.64
N CYS A 4 -11.19 -35.35 -1.51
CA CYS A 4 -10.73 -36.71 -1.35
C CYS A 4 -11.89 -37.67 -1.17
N ASN A 5 -11.69 -38.99 -1.41
CA ASN A 5 -12.70 -40.03 -1.32
C ASN A 5 -13.47 -40.08 0.00
N SER A 6 -13.05 -39.34 0.99
CA SER A 6 -13.70 -39.21 2.31
C SER A 6 -14.79 -38.11 2.35
N GLY A 7 -15.02 -37.38 1.26
CA GLY A 7 -15.90 -36.22 1.26
C GLY A 7 -15.28 -34.94 1.85
N ILE A 8 -14.05 -35.01 2.37
CA ILE A 8 -13.29 -33.85 2.80
C ILE A 8 -12.65 -33.22 1.57
N SER A 9 -12.70 -31.90 1.42
CA SER A 9 -12.02 -31.24 0.32
C SER A 9 -10.51 -31.46 0.40
N ALA A 10 -9.83 -31.50 -0.72
CA ALA A 10 -8.38 -31.64 -0.74
C ALA A 10 -7.69 -30.48 -0.01
N GLN A 11 -8.21 -29.30 -0.15
CA GLN A 11 -7.76 -28.13 0.60
C GLN A 11 -7.94 -28.33 2.09
N ALA A 12 -9.12 -28.76 2.53
CA ALA A 12 -9.36 -29.06 3.94
C ALA A 12 -8.46 -30.18 4.47
N ALA A 13 -8.22 -31.20 3.66
CA ALA A 13 -7.27 -32.26 4.02
C ALA A 13 -5.85 -31.71 4.18
N ASN A 14 -5.42 -30.87 3.27
CA ASN A 14 -4.12 -30.22 3.35
C ASN A 14 -4.01 -29.33 4.59
N GLU A 15 -4.98 -28.48 4.78
CA GLU A 15 -5.06 -27.54 5.87
C GLU A 15 -5.07 -28.24 7.23
N THR A 16 -5.80 -29.34 7.31
CA THR A 16 -5.85 -30.15 8.55
C THR A 16 -4.64 -31.06 8.72
N THR A 17 -3.82 -31.20 7.72
CA THR A 17 -2.66 -32.09 7.73
C THR A 17 -1.34 -31.39 7.39
N SER A 18 -1.27 -30.09 7.59
CA SER A 18 -0.03 -29.36 7.27
C SER A 18 1.20 -29.96 7.94
N LEU A 19 1.05 -30.56 9.10
CA LEU A 19 2.12 -31.31 9.73
C LEU A 19 2.52 -32.55 8.92
N ALA A 20 1.60 -33.17 8.18
CA ALA A 20 1.91 -34.27 7.31
C ALA A 20 2.71 -33.86 6.06
N TYR A 21 2.59 -32.62 5.64
CA TYR A 21 3.41 -32.07 4.56
C TYR A 21 4.90 -32.04 4.90
N LEU A 22 5.23 -31.86 6.15
CA LEU A 22 6.61 -31.83 6.62
C LEU A 22 7.33 -33.15 6.42
N ASP A 23 6.58 -34.25 6.48
CA ASP A 23 7.13 -35.59 6.45
C ASP A 23 7.01 -36.26 5.08
N VAL A 24 6.53 -35.52 4.07
CA VAL A 24 6.31 -36.09 2.74
C VAL A 24 7.40 -35.67 1.76
N PRO A 25 8.36 -36.55 1.46
CA PRO A 25 9.40 -36.25 0.49
C PRO A 25 8.81 -36.01 -0.91
N GLY A 26 9.17 -34.88 -1.52
CA GLY A 26 8.77 -34.54 -2.89
C GLY A 26 7.36 -33.97 -3.05
N TYR A 27 6.69 -33.62 -1.98
CA TYR A 27 5.43 -32.91 -2.05
C TYR A 27 5.66 -31.46 -2.52
N SER A 28 5.01 -31.08 -3.60
CA SER A 28 5.10 -29.73 -4.16
C SER A 28 3.88 -28.85 -3.86
N GLY A 29 2.78 -29.41 -3.38
CA GLY A 29 1.59 -28.67 -2.98
C GLY A 29 0.83 -27.95 -4.11
N GLU A 30 1.23 -28.14 -5.35
CA GLU A 30 0.90 -27.20 -6.41
C GLU A 30 -0.34 -27.52 -7.22
N THR A 31 -0.88 -28.71 -7.14
CA THR A 31 -2.04 -29.08 -7.95
C THR A 31 -3.09 -29.85 -7.15
N ALA A 32 -4.34 -29.66 -7.53
CA ALA A 32 -5.44 -30.39 -6.96
C ALA A 32 -5.26 -31.93 -6.99
N ALA A 33 -4.54 -32.43 -7.98
CA ALA A 33 -4.20 -33.84 -8.08
C ALA A 33 -3.18 -34.26 -7.03
N ASN A 34 -2.32 -33.37 -6.63
CA ASN A 34 -1.27 -33.62 -5.62
C ASN A 34 -1.75 -33.30 -4.21
N GLU A 35 -2.73 -32.45 -4.06
CA GLU A 35 -3.22 -31.97 -2.78
C GLU A 35 -3.77 -33.09 -1.89
N CYS A 36 -4.37 -34.09 -2.50
CA CYS A 36 -4.83 -35.27 -1.78
C CYS A 36 -3.77 -36.36 -1.62
N PHE A 37 -2.73 -36.34 -2.40
CA PHE A 37 -1.64 -37.30 -2.35
C PHE A 37 -0.50 -36.72 -1.54
N PRO A 38 0.00 -37.32 -0.67
CA PRO A 38 -0.17 -38.37 0.27
C PRO A 38 -1.06 -38.02 1.49
N ALA A 39 -1.53 -36.77 1.58
CA ALA A 39 -2.38 -36.33 2.66
C ALA A 39 -3.69 -37.11 2.75
N CYS A 40 -4.11 -37.71 1.65
CA CYS A 40 -5.18 -38.70 1.61
C CYS A 40 -4.70 -40.14 1.75
N ALA A 41 -3.52 -40.34 2.34
CA ALA A 41 -3.00 -41.67 2.57
C ALA A 41 -3.94 -42.53 3.44
N THR A 42 -3.85 -43.81 3.27
CA THR A 42 -4.70 -44.75 3.95
C THR A 42 -4.34 -44.85 5.44
N LEU A 43 -5.23 -44.40 6.28
CA LEU A 43 -5.14 -44.60 7.70
C LEU A 43 -6.06 -45.78 8.09
N ASN A 44 -5.52 -46.83 8.66
CA ASN A 44 -6.28 -48.03 9.03
C ASN A 44 -7.07 -48.67 7.87
N GLY A 45 -6.54 -48.64 6.65
CA GLY A 45 -7.19 -49.22 5.48
C GLY A 45 -8.27 -48.33 4.83
N GLN A 46 -8.51 -47.13 5.37
CA GLN A 46 -9.45 -46.15 4.79
C GLN A 46 -8.68 -44.94 4.27
N THR A 47 -8.96 -44.55 3.06
CA THR A 47 -8.45 -43.30 2.51
C THR A 47 -9.18 -42.14 3.17
N THR A 48 -8.53 -41.46 4.05
CA THR A 48 -9.09 -40.29 4.75
C THR A 48 -8.16 -39.10 4.54
N GLY A 49 -8.75 -37.93 4.37
CA GLY A 49 -7.99 -36.70 4.61
C GLY A 49 -7.60 -36.64 6.07
N TYR A 50 -6.41 -36.18 6.34
CA TYR A 50 -5.98 -36.01 7.73
C TYR A 50 -6.64 -34.77 8.30
N ALA A 51 -7.50 -34.97 9.27
CA ALA A 51 -7.99 -33.88 10.08
C ALA A 51 -7.04 -33.73 11.27
N PHE A 52 -6.52 -32.56 11.46
CA PHE A 52 -5.62 -32.27 12.59
C PHE A 52 -6.24 -32.67 13.93
N TRP A 53 -7.55 -32.53 14.06
CA TRP A 53 -8.30 -32.89 15.28
C TRP A 53 -9.74 -33.32 15.02
N SER A 54 -10.30 -32.97 13.86
CA SER A 54 -11.60 -33.45 13.42
C SER A 54 -11.72 -33.48 11.90
N PRO A 55 -12.17 -34.57 11.28
CA PRO A 55 -12.34 -34.67 9.84
C PRO A 55 -13.52 -33.83 9.33
N GLN A 56 -14.28 -33.20 10.22
CA GLN A 56 -15.45 -32.39 9.87
C GLN A 56 -15.11 -30.92 9.59
N TYR A 57 -13.95 -30.48 10.06
CA TYR A 57 -13.53 -29.08 10.00
C TYR A 57 -12.20 -28.93 9.29
N ALA A 58 -12.17 -28.06 8.31
CA ALA A 58 -10.93 -27.67 7.63
C ALA A 58 -10.16 -26.66 8.48
N SER A 59 -10.86 -25.67 8.97
CA SER A 59 -10.31 -24.61 9.83
C SER A 59 -11.35 -24.17 10.87
N LEU A 60 -10.89 -23.56 11.93
CA LEU A 60 -11.72 -22.84 12.87
C LEU A 60 -11.24 -21.39 12.94
N ASP A 61 -12.08 -20.52 12.42
CA ASP A 61 -11.89 -19.10 12.59
C ASP A 61 -12.52 -18.64 13.89
N SER A 62 -11.77 -17.92 14.68
CA SER A 62 -12.25 -17.37 15.94
C SER A 62 -11.89 -15.91 16.10
N TRP A 63 -12.81 -15.15 16.64
CA TRP A 63 -12.56 -13.78 17.07
C TRP A 63 -12.07 -13.80 18.51
N SER A 64 -10.93 -13.17 18.75
CA SER A 64 -10.40 -13.05 20.11
C SER A 64 -9.75 -11.69 20.33
N SER A 65 -9.75 -11.24 21.57
CA SER A 65 -9.20 -9.95 21.98
C SER A 65 -7.70 -10.03 22.28
N ILE A 66 -6.91 -10.55 21.32
CA ILE A 66 -5.46 -10.69 21.45
C ILE A 66 -4.69 -9.65 20.64
N GLY A 67 -5.40 -8.80 19.91
CA GLY A 67 -4.81 -7.73 19.10
C GLY A 67 -4.13 -6.68 19.97
N ASN A 68 -2.99 -6.16 19.51
CA ASN A 68 -2.34 -5.01 20.12
C ASN A 68 -1.74 -4.09 19.07
N SER A 69 -1.77 -2.81 19.36
CA SER A 69 -1.18 -1.77 18.52
C SER A 69 -0.54 -0.69 19.38
N ALA A 70 0.39 0.06 18.78
CA ALA A 70 0.99 1.23 19.39
C ALA A 70 1.24 2.31 18.33
N TYR A 71 0.86 3.53 18.66
CA TYR A 71 1.11 4.71 17.84
C TYR A 71 1.80 5.77 18.67
N ASN A 72 2.92 6.28 18.16
CA ASN A 72 3.65 7.38 18.76
C ASN A 72 3.90 8.45 17.70
N SER A 73 3.68 9.71 18.03
CA SER A 73 3.93 10.81 17.10
C SER A 73 4.41 12.07 17.78
N GLY A 74 5.24 12.83 17.06
CA GLY A 74 5.55 14.22 17.30
C GLY A 74 5.00 15.07 16.15
N GLN A 75 4.33 16.17 16.46
CA GLN A 75 3.72 17.03 15.47
C GLN A 75 4.21 18.47 15.63
N LEU A 76 4.46 19.13 14.51
CA LEU A 76 4.79 20.54 14.44
C LEU A 76 3.85 21.24 13.47
N SER A 77 3.23 22.33 13.93
CA SER A 77 2.35 23.16 13.10
C SER A 77 2.89 24.57 13.04
N LEU A 78 2.97 25.13 11.83
CA LEU A 78 3.30 26.53 11.60
C LEU A 78 2.16 27.19 10.84
N ARG A 79 1.64 28.28 11.39
CA ARG A 79 0.55 29.04 10.81
C ARG A 79 0.94 30.49 10.66
N HIS A 80 0.54 31.08 9.55
CA HIS A 80 0.73 32.49 9.28
C HIS A 80 -0.53 33.07 8.64
N HIS A 81 -0.89 34.26 9.08
CA HIS A 81 -1.99 35.02 8.49
C HIS A 81 -1.69 36.51 8.58
N SER A 82 -1.07 37.04 7.56
CA SER A 82 -0.77 38.49 7.47
C SER A 82 -0.34 38.86 6.04
N GLY A 83 -0.51 40.14 5.68
CA GLY A 83 0.00 40.68 4.42
C GLY A 83 -0.57 40.05 3.14
N GLY A 84 -1.78 39.51 3.20
CA GLY A 84 -2.42 38.82 2.07
C GLY A 84 -1.96 37.37 1.91
N LEU A 85 -1.06 36.86 2.77
CA LEU A 85 -0.61 35.48 2.80
C LEU A 85 -1.20 34.77 4.03
N SER A 86 -1.91 33.69 3.77
CA SER A 86 -2.33 32.72 4.78
C SER A 86 -1.72 31.38 4.43
N PHE A 87 -1.03 30.74 5.36
CA PHE A 87 -0.59 29.38 5.19
C PHE A 87 -0.62 28.60 6.49
N ASP A 88 -0.87 27.29 6.35
CA ASP A 88 -0.72 26.28 7.39
C ASP A 88 0.24 25.22 6.89
N LEU A 89 1.28 24.94 7.67
CA LEU A 89 2.19 23.83 7.43
C LEU A 89 2.14 22.91 8.65
N ASN A 90 1.89 21.64 8.41
CA ASN A 90 1.87 20.62 9.43
C ASN A 90 2.88 19.51 9.07
N TYR A 91 3.76 19.22 10.00
CA TYR A 91 4.71 18.12 9.91
C TYR A 91 4.41 17.12 11.00
N THR A 92 4.38 15.85 10.65
CA THR A 92 4.22 14.73 11.58
C THR A 92 5.38 13.77 11.42
N TYR A 93 6.04 13.47 12.51
CA TYR A 93 6.93 12.32 12.64
C TYR A 93 6.20 11.27 13.46
N SER A 94 6.02 10.07 12.92
CA SER A 94 5.26 9.03 13.60
C SER A 94 5.78 7.63 13.36
N LYS A 95 5.37 6.73 14.25
CA LYS A 95 5.57 5.30 14.12
C LYS A 95 4.32 4.59 14.62
N SER A 96 3.71 3.82 13.75
CA SER A 96 2.61 2.91 14.04
C SER A 96 3.08 1.47 13.96
N THR A 97 2.75 0.66 14.95
CA THR A 97 3.04 -0.78 14.95
C THR A 97 1.83 -1.55 15.44
N ASP A 98 1.56 -2.67 14.83
CA ASP A 98 0.49 -3.58 15.22
C ASP A 98 0.84 -5.03 14.86
N ILE A 99 -0.07 -5.94 15.11
CA ILE A 99 0.05 -7.35 14.73
C ILE A 99 -0.82 -7.70 13.52
N GLY A 100 -1.68 -6.75 13.06
CA GLY A 100 -2.51 -6.85 11.88
C GLY A 100 -3.29 -5.55 11.72
N SER A 101 -3.16 -4.89 10.56
CA SER A 101 -3.61 -3.50 10.39
C SER A 101 -5.07 -3.37 9.96
N ASN A 102 -5.70 -4.44 9.51
CA ASN A 102 -7.02 -4.33 8.92
C ASN A 102 -7.93 -5.46 9.38
N ALA A 103 -8.72 -5.16 10.42
CA ALA A 103 -9.71 -6.08 10.95
C ALA A 103 -10.86 -6.39 9.97
N GLU A 104 -11.11 -5.50 9.00
CA GLU A 104 -12.14 -5.71 7.97
C GLU A 104 -11.68 -6.65 6.87
N ARG A 105 -10.39 -6.86 6.74
CA ARG A 105 -9.79 -7.82 5.83
C ARG A 105 -9.64 -9.19 6.48
N VAL A 106 -10.62 -9.63 7.18
CA VAL A 106 -10.76 -11.04 7.53
C VAL A 106 -11.18 -11.78 6.27
N SER A 107 -10.23 -12.18 5.54
CA SER A 107 -10.42 -12.50 4.16
C SER A 107 -10.54 -13.96 3.85
N VAL A 108 -10.69 -14.79 4.83
CA VAL A 108 -11.13 -16.16 4.59
C VAL A 108 -12.39 -16.17 3.72
N PHE A 109 -13.20 -15.14 3.82
CA PHE A 109 -14.43 -14.99 3.02
C PHE A 109 -14.29 -14.11 1.76
N GLU A 110 -13.28 -13.25 1.68
CA GLU A 110 -13.16 -12.28 0.58
C GLU A 110 -11.93 -12.49 -0.30
N GLY A 111 -11.08 -13.45 0.00
CA GLY A 111 -9.94 -13.86 -0.84
C GLY A 111 -8.81 -12.82 -1.00
N LEU A 112 -8.79 -11.75 -0.22
CA LEU A 112 -7.90 -10.61 -0.46
C LEU A 112 -7.15 -10.07 0.76
N GLY A 113 -7.12 -10.73 1.91
CA GLY A 113 -6.60 -10.08 3.08
C GLY A 113 -5.84 -10.94 4.06
N PHE A 114 -4.78 -11.49 3.62
CA PHE A 114 -3.85 -12.23 4.48
C PHE A 114 -3.10 -11.33 5.48
N SER A 115 -3.13 -10.03 5.30
CA SER A 115 -2.33 -9.08 6.07
C SER A 115 -2.81 -8.82 7.50
N SER A 116 -4.03 -9.22 7.85
CA SER A 116 -4.63 -8.92 9.17
C SER A 116 -4.79 -10.13 10.07
N GLN A 117 -4.43 -11.29 9.60
CA GLN A 117 -4.66 -12.54 10.32
C GLN A 117 -3.52 -12.83 11.29
N ILE A 118 -3.86 -13.35 12.44
CA ILE A 118 -2.88 -13.83 13.41
C ILE A 118 -2.59 -15.28 13.08
N ILE A 119 -1.47 -15.52 12.41
CA ILE A 119 -1.06 -16.85 11.94
C ILE A 119 -0.74 -17.83 13.07
N ASN A 120 -0.51 -17.32 14.28
CA ASN A 120 -0.18 -18.13 15.43
C ASN A 120 -0.83 -17.54 16.70
N ALA A 121 -1.92 -18.13 17.13
CA ALA A 121 -2.66 -17.68 18.30
C ALA A 121 -1.87 -17.84 19.62
N TRP A 122 -0.90 -18.77 19.67
CA TRP A 122 -0.01 -18.94 20.83
C TRP A 122 1.14 -17.94 20.88
N SER A 123 1.45 -17.33 19.72
CA SER A 123 2.46 -16.26 19.60
C SER A 123 1.95 -15.13 18.71
N PRO A 124 0.91 -14.41 19.14
CA PRO A 124 0.25 -13.40 18.29
C PRO A 124 1.17 -12.25 17.89
N ASN A 125 2.24 -12.00 18.65
CA ASN A 125 3.25 -10.98 18.34
C ASN A 125 4.27 -11.41 17.29
N GLN A 126 4.21 -12.63 16.76
CA GLN A 126 5.13 -13.08 15.70
C GLN A 126 5.09 -12.17 14.48
N LEU A 127 3.91 -11.64 14.14
CA LEU A 127 3.71 -10.70 13.03
C LEU A 127 3.76 -9.23 13.46
N ARG A 128 4.24 -8.92 14.66
CA ARG A 128 4.34 -7.52 15.07
C ARG A 128 5.32 -6.77 14.18
N GLY A 129 4.83 -5.77 13.50
CA GLY A 129 5.60 -4.96 12.57
C GLY A 129 5.02 -3.55 12.42
N PRO A 130 5.56 -2.73 11.52
CA PRO A 130 4.92 -1.48 11.13
C PRO A 130 3.49 -1.74 10.64
N SER A 131 2.55 -0.86 11.00
CA SER A 131 1.19 -0.90 10.46
C SER A 131 1.21 -0.65 8.95
N ASP A 132 0.27 -1.23 8.20
CA ASP A 132 0.22 -1.10 6.73
C ASP A 132 0.11 0.36 6.27
N PHE A 133 -0.42 1.21 7.13
CA PHE A 133 -0.58 2.66 6.91
C PHE A 133 0.50 3.51 7.62
N ASP A 134 1.57 2.89 8.15
CA ASP A 134 2.64 3.64 8.83
C ASP A 134 3.37 4.57 7.86
N THR A 135 3.35 5.85 8.16
CA THR A 135 4.17 6.87 7.48
C THR A 135 5.08 7.53 8.49
N THR A 136 6.39 7.33 8.35
CA THR A 136 7.36 7.87 9.31
C THR A 136 7.37 9.40 9.31
N HIS A 137 7.28 9.99 8.13
CA HIS A 137 7.25 11.44 7.97
C HIS A 137 6.08 11.81 7.05
N ALA A 138 5.29 12.80 7.45
CA ALA A 138 4.25 13.39 6.65
C ALA A 138 4.28 14.91 6.74
N ILE A 139 4.15 15.59 5.62
CA ILE A 139 4.03 17.04 5.50
C ILE A 139 2.74 17.34 4.76
N ASN A 140 1.94 18.22 5.33
CA ASN A 140 0.78 18.80 4.68
C ASN A 140 0.88 20.31 4.80
N ALA A 141 0.80 21.00 3.67
CA ALA A 141 0.78 22.44 3.65
C ALA A 141 -0.35 22.94 2.77
N ASN A 142 -1.02 23.98 3.20
CA ASN A 142 -1.97 24.72 2.40
C ASN A 142 -1.67 26.20 2.49
N TRP A 143 -1.92 26.92 1.42
CA TRP A 143 -1.73 28.37 1.39
C TRP A 143 -2.70 29.04 0.46
N VAL A 144 -2.96 30.29 0.79
CA VAL A 144 -3.68 31.24 -0.04
C VAL A 144 -2.88 32.53 -0.02
N TYR A 145 -2.55 33.04 -1.19
CA TYR A 145 -1.82 34.29 -1.33
C TYR A 145 -2.54 35.25 -2.27
N GLU A 146 -3.06 36.32 -1.70
CA GLU A 146 -3.56 37.45 -2.47
C GLU A 146 -2.36 38.24 -3.00
N LEU A 147 -2.23 38.32 -4.33
CA LEU A 147 -1.13 39.07 -4.91
C LEU A 147 -1.25 40.55 -4.55
N PRO A 148 -0.15 41.17 -4.10
CA PRO A 148 -0.16 42.57 -3.68
C PRO A 148 -0.13 43.51 -4.89
N LEU A 149 -0.92 43.20 -5.93
CA LEU A 149 -1.04 43.93 -7.19
C LEU A 149 -2.40 44.54 -7.31
N GLY A 150 -2.48 45.76 -7.78
CA GLY A 150 -3.75 46.42 -8.06
C GLY A 150 -3.94 47.76 -7.30
N LYS A 151 -5.09 48.35 -7.50
CA LYS A 151 -5.45 49.61 -6.87
C LYS A 151 -5.53 49.47 -5.35
N GLY A 152 -4.84 50.35 -4.61
CA GLY A 152 -4.76 50.26 -3.15
C GLY A 152 -3.86 49.18 -2.59
N LYS A 153 -3.23 48.37 -3.42
CA LYS A 153 -2.24 47.36 -3.02
C LYS A 153 -0.80 47.93 -3.08
N ARG A 154 0.17 47.18 -2.56
CA ARG A 154 1.59 47.60 -2.49
C ARG A 154 2.17 47.98 -3.86
N PHE A 155 1.78 47.23 -4.89
CA PHE A 155 2.25 47.45 -6.26
C PHE A 155 1.07 47.83 -7.16
N GLY A 156 1.17 48.98 -7.82
CA GLY A 156 0.15 49.44 -8.72
C GLY A 156 -0.97 50.27 -8.09
N GLY A 157 -0.77 50.83 -6.89
CA GLY A 157 -1.78 51.57 -6.13
C GLY A 157 -2.43 52.77 -6.86
N GLY A 158 -1.71 53.38 -7.84
CA GLY A 158 -2.18 54.50 -8.65
C GLY A 158 -2.64 54.11 -10.06
N MET A 159 -2.82 52.85 -10.40
CA MET A 159 -3.20 52.45 -11.75
C MET A 159 -4.64 52.78 -12.11
N SER A 160 -4.93 52.89 -13.39
CA SER A 160 -6.26 53.12 -13.92
C SER A 160 -7.22 51.97 -13.63
N LYS A 161 -8.53 52.18 -13.61
CA LYS A 161 -9.54 51.16 -13.44
C LYS A 161 -9.40 50.01 -14.46
N LEU A 162 -9.04 50.30 -15.70
CA LEU A 162 -8.86 49.30 -16.72
C LEU A 162 -7.59 48.45 -16.49
N ALA A 163 -6.49 49.08 -16.05
CA ALA A 163 -5.30 48.34 -15.66
C ALA A 163 -5.52 47.46 -14.43
N ASP A 164 -6.25 47.99 -13.44
CA ASP A 164 -6.61 47.22 -12.23
C ASP A 164 -7.53 46.04 -12.55
N ALA A 165 -8.46 46.21 -13.47
CA ALA A 165 -9.31 45.12 -13.94
C ALA A 165 -8.53 43.95 -14.57
N VAL A 166 -7.31 44.18 -15.05
CA VAL A 166 -6.44 43.12 -15.61
C VAL A 166 -5.42 42.60 -14.58
N ILE A 167 -4.77 43.50 -13.85
CA ILE A 167 -3.61 43.18 -13.00
C ILE A 167 -4.00 42.94 -11.55
N GLY A 168 -5.06 43.61 -11.03
CA GLY A 168 -5.51 43.47 -9.64
C GLY A 168 -6.38 42.22 -9.38
N GLY A 169 -6.62 41.91 -8.10
CA GLY A 169 -7.56 40.88 -7.68
C GLY A 169 -7.15 39.44 -7.94
N TRP A 170 -5.86 39.18 -8.16
CA TRP A 170 -5.35 37.83 -8.33
C TRP A 170 -5.00 37.17 -7.01
N GLN A 171 -5.32 35.88 -6.90
CA GLN A 171 -5.04 35.03 -5.75
C GLN A 171 -4.47 33.70 -6.24
N ILE A 172 -3.41 33.25 -5.59
CA ILE A 172 -2.82 31.93 -5.78
C ILE A 172 -3.10 31.10 -4.54
N SER A 173 -3.56 29.88 -4.72
CA SER A 173 -3.76 28.91 -3.64
C SER A 173 -3.05 27.62 -3.96
N GLY A 174 -2.73 26.85 -2.94
CA GLY A 174 -2.12 25.54 -3.15
C GLY A 174 -2.30 24.61 -1.98
N LEU A 175 -2.20 23.35 -2.29
CA LEU A 175 -2.20 22.24 -1.36
C LEU A 175 -1.01 21.36 -1.67
N TRP A 176 -0.11 21.18 -0.72
CA TRP A 176 1.03 20.30 -0.85
C TRP A 176 0.93 19.17 0.16
N ARG A 177 1.13 17.95 -0.31
CA ARG A 177 1.23 16.76 0.51
C ARG A 177 2.49 15.99 0.14
N TRP A 178 3.21 15.57 1.15
CA TRP A 178 4.36 14.70 1.02
C TRP A 178 4.38 13.71 2.17
N SER A 179 4.73 12.46 1.89
CA SER A 179 4.96 11.47 2.93
C SER A 179 6.02 10.45 2.51
N THR A 180 6.64 9.82 3.51
CA THR A 180 7.40 8.58 3.27
C THR A 180 6.45 7.49 2.79
N GLY A 181 6.99 6.55 2.01
CA GLY A 181 6.21 5.46 1.46
C GLY A 181 5.65 4.53 2.55
N TYR A 182 4.60 3.81 2.21
CA TYR A 182 4.02 2.79 3.06
C TYR A 182 4.94 1.58 3.16
N PRO A 183 4.95 0.89 4.30
CA PRO A 183 5.64 -0.38 4.42
C PRO A 183 4.91 -1.48 3.64
N PHE A 184 5.65 -2.52 3.26
CA PHE A 184 5.09 -3.66 2.59
C PHE A 184 5.88 -4.94 2.90
N SER A 185 5.21 -6.07 2.73
CA SER A 185 5.77 -7.41 2.87
C SER A 185 6.07 -8.02 1.51
N VAL A 186 6.92 -9.03 1.50
CA VAL A 186 7.09 -9.97 0.40
C VAL A 186 6.42 -11.27 0.82
N TYR A 187 5.67 -11.88 -0.10
CA TYR A 187 4.89 -13.08 0.17
C TYR A 187 5.41 -14.26 -0.64
N PRO A 188 5.47 -15.47 -0.06
CA PRO A 188 5.47 -16.69 -0.84
C PRO A 188 4.08 -16.88 -1.46
N PHE A 189 3.96 -17.54 -2.58
CA PHE A 189 2.66 -17.79 -3.22
C PHE A 189 1.80 -18.74 -2.42
N TYR A 190 2.43 -19.71 -1.78
CA TYR A 190 1.73 -20.72 -1.02
C TYR A 190 1.80 -20.40 0.47
N SER A 191 0.63 -20.35 1.06
CA SER A 191 0.49 -20.12 2.49
C SER A 191 1.01 -21.32 3.26
N TRP A 192 1.87 -21.07 4.16
CA TRP A 192 2.36 -22.07 5.11
C TRP A 192 2.92 -21.35 6.32
N PRO A 193 2.89 -21.90 7.37
CA PRO A 193 2.83 -23.26 7.84
C PRO A 193 2.14 -23.50 9.15
N THR A 194 1.43 -22.54 9.69
CA THR A 194 0.91 -22.65 11.05
C THR A 194 -0.59 -22.69 11.12
N ASN A 195 -1.22 -22.07 10.16
CA ASN A 195 -2.66 -22.08 10.00
C ASN A 195 -3.01 -22.21 8.53
N TRP A 196 -4.04 -22.92 8.27
CA TRP A 196 -4.66 -23.17 7.01
C TRP A 196 -5.10 -21.86 6.35
N ASP A 197 -4.85 -21.71 5.08
CA ASP A 197 -5.21 -20.53 4.29
C ASP A 197 -4.59 -19.21 4.72
N LEU A 198 -3.61 -19.21 5.63
CA LEU A 198 -2.96 -18.00 6.05
C LEU A 198 -1.58 -17.86 5.43
N GLU A 199 -1.41 -16.83 4.63
CA GLU A 199 -0.14 -16.48 4.04
C GLU A 199 0.85 -16.03 5.11
N SER A 200 2.01 -16.69 5.14
CA SER A 200 3.16 -16.19 5.88
C SER A 200 3.89 -15.13 5.04
N ASN A 201 4.69 -14.30 5.69
CA ASN A 201 5.64 -13.46 4.96
C ASN A 201 6.88 -14.27 4.56
N ALA A 202 7.44 -13.97 3.40
CA ALA A 202 8.69 -14.58 2.95
C ALA A 202 9.85 -14.22 3.89
N ILE A 203 10.78 -15.13 4.08
CA ILE A 203 11.93 -14.94 4.95
C ILE A 203 13.05 -14.23 4.19
N LEU A 204 13.49 -13.08 4.67
CA LEU A 204 14.68 -12.41 4.16
C LEU A 204 15.93 -13.19 4.61
N VAL A 205 16.61 -13.85 3.66
CA VAL A 205 17.82 -14.66 3.92
C VAL A 205 19.10 -13.98 3.45
N GLY A 206 18.96 -13.01 2.56
CA GLY A 206 20.08 -12.29 1.98
C GLY A 206 20.13 -10.83 2.41
N LYS A 207 20.68 -10.00 1.55
CA LYS A 207 20.75 -8.55 1.77
C LYS A 207 19.42 -7.91 1.51
N LYS A 208 18.96 -7.05 2.41
CA LYS A 208 17.75 -6.24 2.23
C LYS A 208 17.80 -5.48 0.90
N PRO A 209 16.86 -5.72 -0.03
CA PRO A 209 16.84 -5.07 -1.33
C PRO A 209 16.63 -3.56 -1.21
N LYS A 210 17.21 -2.81 -2.15
CA LYS A 210 16.93 -1.39 -2.28
C LYS A 210 15.56 -1.17 -2.91
N THR A 211 14.69 -0.48 -2.21
CA THR A 211 13.32 -0.16 -2.61
C THR A 211 13.15 1.31 -2.99
N GLY A 212 12.16 1.59 -3.81
CA GLY A 212 11.85 2.93 -4.30
C GLY A 212 10.96 2.86 -5.55
N GLN A 213 11.12 3.82 -6.43
CA GLN A 213 10.51 3.80 -7.76
C GLN A 213 11.62 3.75 -8.80
N PHE A 214 11.75 2.63 -9.47
CA PHE A 214 12.77 2.38 -10.48
C PHE A 214 12.13 2.03 -11.82
N ILE A 215 12.83 2.29 -12.91
CA ILE A 215 12.46 1.79 -14.23
C ILE A 215 13.41 0.64 -14.56
N VAL A 216 12.88 -0.54 -14.74
CA VAL A 216 13.64 -1.77 -14.96
C VAL A 216 13.19 -2.50 -16.23
N ALA A 217 14.07 -3.33 -16.77
CA ALA A 217 13.73 -4.17 -17.91
C ALA A 217 12.64 -5.21 -17.53
N GLN A 218 11.73 -5.47 -18.46
CA GLN A 218 10.60 -6.37 -18.27
C GLN A 218 10.79 -7.69 -19.02
N ALA A 219 10.18 -8.76 -18.56
CA ALA A 219 10.30 -10.11 -19.16
C ALA A 219 9.81 -10.15 -20.60
N GLY A 220 8.79 -9.37 -20.95
CA GLY A 220 8.24 -9.25 -22.32
C GLY A 220 9.01 -8.28 -23.22
N GLY A 221 10.13 -7.74 -22.76
CA GLY A 221 10.87 -6.65 -23.45
C GLY A 221 10.39 -5.25 -23.01
N GLY A 222 11.22 -4.24 -23.34
CA GLY A 222 10.96 -2.88 -22.89
C GLY A 222 11.30 -2.65 -21.42
N THR A 223 10.78 -1.56 -20.85
CA THR A 223 11.00 -1.16 -19.47
C THR A 223 9.69 -0.82 -18.77
N GLY A 224 9.63 -1.01 -17.45
CA GLY A 224 8.46 -0.69 -16.64
C GLY A 224 8.83 -0.28 -15.20
N PRO A 225 7.88 0.31 -14.49
CA PRO A 225 8.08 0.74 -13.11
C PRO A 225 8.10 -0.46 -12.15
N ASN A 226 9.05 -0.43 -11.22
CA ASN A 226 9.25 -1.50 -10.24
C ASN A 226 9.67 -0.91 -8.89
N VAL A 227 9.30 -1.59 -7.81
CA VAL A 227 9.65 -1.19 -6.44
C VAL A 227 11.10 -1.52 -6.10
N PHE A 228 11.71 -2.48 -6.77
CA PHE A 228 13.09 -2.89 -6.55
C PHE A 228 14.02 -2.36 -7.63
N GLN A 229 15.23 -1.98 -7.23
CA GLN A 229 16.26 -1.55 -8.20
C GLN A 229 16.73 -2.70 -9.08
N ASN A 230 16.84 -3.89 -8.52
CA ASN A 230 17.20 -5.13 -9.22
C ASN A 230 16.22 -6.23 -8.81
N PRO A 231 15.06 -6.34 -9.46
CA PRO A 231 14.06 -7.33 -9.06
C PRO A 231 14.40 -8.78 -9.47
N GLY A 232 15.20 -8.98 -10.53
CA GLY A 232 15.50 -10.31 -11.09
C GLY A 232 14.61 -10.72 -12.27
N ILE A 233 13.78 -9.83 -12.80
CA ILE A 233 12.78 -10.12 -13.85
C ILE A 233 13.43 -10.73 -15.10
N THR A 234 14.53 -10.16 -15.57
CA THR A 234 15.24 -10.63 -16.79
C THR A 234 16.38 -11.59 -16.50
N ASN A 235 16.78 -11.72 -15.25
CA ASN A 235 17.82 -12.65 -14.80
C ASN A 235 17.51 -13.13 -13.38
N SER A 236 16.63 -14.12 -13.27
CA SER A 236 16.24 -14.72 -11.99
C SER A 236 17.38 -15.54 -11.34
N SER A 237 18.48 -15.79 -12.05
CA SER A 237 19.65 -16.47 -11.50
C SER A 237 20.67 -15.51 -10.87
N ASP A 238 20.47 -14.20 -10.95
CA ASP A 238 21.35 -13.23 -10.30
C ASP A 238 21.23 -13.35 -8.76
N PRO A 239 22.31 -13.73 -8.05
CA PRO A 239 22.25 -13.86 -6.59
C PRO A 239 21.98 -12.56 -5.86
N ASN A 240 22.16 -11.41 -6.53
CA ASN A 240 21.86 -10.09 -5.97
C ASN A 240 20.45 -9.58 -6.35
N ALA A 241 19.69 -10.34 -7.13
CA ALA A 241 18.32 -9.98 -7.44
C ALA A 241 17.46 -9.97 -6.18
N ALA A 242 16.50 -9.05 -6.12
CA ALA A 242 15.64 -8.88 -4.94
C ALA A 242 14.84 -10.16 -4.66
N VAL A 243 14.32 -10.84 -5.69
CA VAL A 243 13.56 -12.08 -5.53
C VAL A 243 14.39 -13.17 -4.84
N ASN A 244 15.70 -13.24 -5.10
CA ASN A 244 16.61 -14.23 -4.54
C ASN A 244 17.11 -13.89 -3.12
N GLN A 245 16.71 -12.74 -2.57
CA GLN A 245 17.00 -12.42 -1.18
C GLN A 245 15.99 -13.03 -0.22
N PHE A 246 14.91 -13.58 -0.74
CA PHE A 246 13.83 -14.18 0.03
C PHE A 246 13.72 -15.67 -0.24
N ARG A 247 13.24 -16.39 0.73
CA ARG A 247 12.78 -17.78 0.62
C ARG A 247 11.39 -17.93 1.22
N ASP A 248 10.73 -18.99 0.88
CA ASP A 248 9.49 -19.34 1.54
C ASP A 248 9.75 -19.70 3.00
N ALA A 249 8.76 -19.40 3.83
CA ALA A 249 8.80 -19.75 5.23
C ALA A 249 8.66 -21.27 5.40
N TYR A 250 9.43 -21.84 6.33
CA TYR A 250 9.18 -23.21 6.77
C TYR A 250 7.99 -23.25 7.73
N PRO A 251 7.38 -24.43 7.91
CA PRO A 251 6.33 -24.59 8.89
C PRO A 251 6.72 -24.05 10.27
N GLY A 252 5.82 -23.20 10.85
CA GLY A 252 6.09 -22.49 12.10
C GLY A 252 6.85 -21.19 11.98
N GLU A 253 7.36 -20.87 10.78
CA GLU A 253 8.03 -19.60 10.51
C GLU A 253 7.10 -18.58 9.83
N SER A 254 7.46 -17.34 9.95
CA SER A 254 7.04 -16.25 9.07
C SER A 254 8.12 -15.20 9.05
N GLY A 255 8.34 -14.58 7.89
CA GLY A 255 9.15 -13.38 7.77
C GLY A 255 8.54 -12.20 8.54
N GLN A 256 9.29 -11.13 8.62
CA GLN A 256 8.80 -9.92 9.28
C GLN A 256 7.76 -9.23 8.39
N ARG A 257 6.60 -8.94 8.99
CA ARG A 257 5.58 -8.15 8.31
C ARG A 257 6.06 -6.72 8.10
N ASN A 258 5.83 -6.21 6.89
CA ASN A 258 6.11 -4.81 6.56
C ASN A 258 7.57 -4.37 6.78
N GLU A 259 8.50 -5.28 6.50
CA GLU A 259 9.93 -5.00 6.68
C GLU A 259 10.53 -4.08 5.61
N LEU A 260 9.89 -3.97 4.46
CA LEU A 260 10.29 -3.10 3.37
C LEU A 260 9.43 -1.83 3.36
N ARG A 261 9.92 -0.80 2.66
CA ARG A 261 9.17 0.44 2.50
C ARG A 261 9.18 0.87 1.03
N GLY A 262 8.00 1.17 0.53
CA GLY A 262 7.80 1.63 -0.83
C GLY A 262 8.27 3.06 -1.07
N PRO A 263 8.07 3.57 -2.30
CA PRO A 263 8.38 4.96 -2.61
C PRO A 263 7.51 5.92 -1.80
N GLY A 264 8.06 7.07 -1.46
CA GLY A 264 7.30 8.16 -0.87
C GLY A 264 6.30 8.75 -1.87
N SER A 265 5.31 9.46 -1.35
CA SER A 265 4.31 10.17 -2.14
C SER A 265 4.53 11.68 -2.10
N PHE A 266 4.22 12.34 -3.21
CA PHE A 266 4.34 13.77 -3.35
C PHE A 266 3.22 14.28 -4.27
N ASN A 267 2.44 15.25 -3.83
CA ASN A 267 1.42 15.87 -4.64
C ASN A 267 1.32 17.38 -4.35
N ILE A 268 1.19 18.17 -5.41
CA ILE A 268 0.87 19.59 -5.34
C ILE A 268 -0.34 19.87 -6.21
N ASP A 269 -1.36 20.43 -5.61
CA ASP A 269 -2.54 21.00 -6.28
C ASP A 269 -2.46 22.52 -6.18
N MET A 270 -2.76 23.24 -7.25
CA MET A 270 -2.70 24.70 -7.30
C MET A 270 -3.96 25.30 -7.88
N GLY A 271 -4.31 26.47 -7.38
CA GLY A 271 -5.38 27.30 -7.90
C GLY A 271 -4.91 28.71 -8.19
N LEU A 272 -5.31 29.23 -9.32
CA LEU A 272 -5.19 30.64 -9.69
C LEU A 272 -6.60 31.18 -9.83
N SER A 273 -6.91 32.25 -9.13
CA SER A 273 -8.22 32.91 -9.25
C SER A 273 -8.09 34.41 -9.38
N LYS A 274 -9.06 34.97 -10.03
CA LYS A 274 -9.21 36.42 -10.17
C LYS A 274 -10.61 36.82 -9.82
N THR A 275 -10.72 37.85 -8.97
CA THR A 275 -12.01 38.41 -8.57
C THR A 275 -12.13 39.85 -9.05
N TRP A 276 -13.25 40.14 -9.68
CA TRP A 276 -13.69 41.50 -10.01
C TRP A 276 -14.83 41.89 -9.09
N GLU A 277 -14.63 42.94 -8.31
CA GLU A 277 -15.69 43.59 -7.55
C GLU A 277 -16.43 44.56 -8.48
N ILE A 278 -17.68 44.24 -8.81
CA ILE A 278 -18.52 45.05 -9.69
C ILE A 278 -19.15 46.17 -8.87
N ASN A 279 -19.67 45.83 -7.71
CA ASN A 279 -20.17 46.78 -6.68
C ASN A 279 -20.12 46.07 -5.30
N GLU A 280 -20.63 46.72 -4.26
CA GLU A 280 -20.57 46.22 -2.87
C GLU A 280 -21.23 44.86 -2.67
N SER A 281 -22.23 44.48 -3.49
CA SER A 281 -22.97 43.23 -3.39
C SER A 281 -22.65 42.23 -4.49
N GLN A 282 -21.96 42.66 -5.56
CA GLN A 282 -21.76 41.84 -6.75
C GLN A 282 -20.28 41.66 -7.06
N ASN A 283 -19.90 40.40 -7.23
CA ASN A 283 -18.56 40.06 -7.68
C ASN A 283 -18.59 38.91 -8.69
N LEU A 284 -17.59 38.92 -9.57
CA LEU A 284 -17.30 37.85 -10.53
C LEU A 284 -15.95 37.26 -10.19
N LYS A 285 -15.91 35.99 -9.88
CA LYS A 285 -14.67 35.22 -9.65
C LYS A 285 -14.48 34.19 -10.78
N LEU A 286 -13.33 34.25 -11.44
CA LEU A 286 -12.84 33.19 -12.31
C LEU A 286 -11.78 32.38 -11.55
N SER A 287 -11.80 31.08 -11.70
CA SER A 287 -10.79 30.18 -11.12
C SER A 287 -10.27 29.20 -12.15
N TRP A 288 -8.97 28.92 -12.06
CA TRP A 288 -8.31 27.85 -12.76
C TRP A 288 -7.62 26.96 -11.71
N GLU A 289 -8.03 25.72 -11.61
CA GLU A 289 -7.53 24.76 -10.64
C GLU A 289 -6.80 23.63 -11.38
N VAL A 290 -5.63 23.27 -10.87
CA VAL A 290 -4.76 22.26 -11.43
C VAL A 290 -4.43 21.26 -10.34
N PHE A 291 -4.96 20.06 -10.47
CA PHE A 291 -4.66 18.93 -9.59
C PHE A 291 -3.46 18.16 -10.14
N ASN A 292 -2.55 17.74 -9.25
CA ASN A 292 -1.28 17.15 -9.62
C ASN A 292 -0.52 18.02 -10.63
N VAL A 293 -0.19 19.26 -10.23
CA VAL A 293 0.40 20.28 -11.11
C VAL A 293 1.73 19.81 -11.72
N THR A 294 2.48 18.98 -11.02
CA THR A 294 3.74 18.39 -11.47
C THR A 294 3.56 17.27 -12.50
N ASN A 295 2.32 16.78 -12.65
CA ASN A 295 1.99 15.59 -13.43
C ASN A 295 2.88 14.37 -13.06
N SER A 296 3.18 14.25 -11.78
CA SER A 296 4.02 13.18 -11.27
C SER A 296 3.24 11.88 -11.19
N VAL A 297 3.85 10.81 -11.67
CA VAL A 297 3.33 9.45 -11.48
C VAL A 297 3.86 8.93 -10.16
N GLN A 298 2.97 8.53 -9.27
CA GLN A 298 3.28 7.99 -7.96
C GLN A 298 2.69 6.57 -7.85
N PHE A 299 3.42 5.69 -7.19
CA PHE A 299 3.01 4.30 -6.97
C PHE A 299 2.93 3.99 -5.49
N ASP A 300 2.03 3.09 -5.14
CA ASP A 300 1.87 2.57 -3.80
C ASP A 300 2.34 1.12 -3.75
N ALA A 301 3.27 0.81 -2.87
CA ALA A 301 3.74 -0.55 -2.61
C ALA A 301 3.08 -1.19 -1.37
N GLY A 302 2.30 -0.44 -0.61
CA GLY A 302 1.67 -0.92 0.62
C GLY A 302 0.46 -1.85 0.39
N ASN A 303 0.05 -2.07 -0.85
CA ASN A 303 -1.07 -2.94 -1.18
C ASN A 303 -0.66 -3.94 -2.25
N ILE A 304 -0.89 -5.23 -2.01
CA ILE A 304 -0.63 -6.32 -2.96
C ILE A 304 -1.37 -6.17 -4.28
N GLN A 305 -2.46 -5.42 -4.32
CA GLN A 305 -3.18 -5.12 -5.56
C GLN A 305 -2.47 -4.05 -6.41
N ASN A 306 -1.51 -3.35 -5.84
CA ASN A 306 -0.78 -2.26 -6.49
C ASN A 306 0.64 -2.62 -6.90
N VAL A 307 1.18 -3.70 -6.33
CA VAL A 307 2.52 -4.20 -6.63
C VAL A 307 2.54 -5.73 -6.58
N ASN A 308 3.25 -6.36 -7.51
CA ASN A 308 3.48 -7.80 -7.46
C ASN A 308 4.71 -8.11 -6.57
N ASN A 309 4.47 -8.53 -5.36
CA ASN A 309 5.50 -8.85 -4.37
C ASN A 309 5.52 -10.34 -3.95
N TYR A 310 5.09 -11.22 -4.84
CA TYR A 310 5.13 -12.67 -4.67
C TYR A 310 6.42 -13.27 -5.24
N THR A 311 7.11 -14.08 -4.44
CA THR A 311 8.40 -14.70 -4.83
C THR A 311 8.28 -15.72 -5.94
N ASP A 312 7.12 -16.35 -6.11
CA ASP A 312 6.84 -17.33 -7.17
C ASP A 312 6.59 -16.72 -8.55
N SER A 313 6.49 -15.40 -8.61
CA SER A 313 6.27 -14.65 -9.84
C SER A 313 7.51 -13.83 -10.26
N PRO A 314 8.68 -14.44 -10.43
CA PRO A 314 9.95 -13.73 -10.65
C PRO A 314 9.94 -12.86 -11.91
N SER A 315 9.16 -13.23 -12.94
CA SER A 315 9.05 -12.47 -14.19
C SER A 315 8.32 -11.12 -14.05
N SER A 316 7.66 -10.87 -12.94
CA SER A 316 6.94 -9.63 -12.64
C SER A 316 7.18 -9.13 -11.21
N PHE A 317 8.12 -9.73 -10.50
CA PHE A 317 8.41 -9.41 -9.10
C PHE A 317 8.72 -7.92 -8.91
N GLY A 318 7.99 -7.30 -8.02
CA GLY A 318 8.12 -5.87 -7.72
C GLY A 318 7.50 -4.91 -8.73
N ASN A 319 6.87 -5.41 -9.80
CA ASN A 319 6.21 -4.53 -10.76
C ASN A 319 5.00 -3.83 -10.14
N PHE A 320 4.93 -2.53 -10.35
CA PHE A 320 3.72 -1.79 -10.00
C PHE A 320 2.60 -2.07 -10.98
N ILE A 321 1.41 -2.28 -10.45
CA ILE A 321 0.18 -2.59 -11.20
C ILE A 321 -0.65 -1.32 -11.36
N ASN A 322 -0.75 -0.50 -10.32
CA ASN A 322 -1.59 0.70 -10.29
C ASN A 322 -0.83 1.93 -9.82
N THR A 323 -1.34 3.09 -10.19
CA THR A 323 -0.83 4.39 -9.73
C THR A 323 -1.61 4.90 -8.53
N LEU A 324 -0.93 5.55 -7.59
CA LEU A 324 -1.53 6.11 -6.39
C LEU A 324 -2.41 7.33 -6.70
N PHE A 325 -1.98 8.18 -7.62
CA PHE A 325 -2.70 9.39 -8.02
C PHE A 325 -3.09 9.36 -9.48
N LYS A 326 -4.16 10.06 -9.80
CA LYS A 326 -4.57 10.29 -11.18
C LYS A 326 -3.60 11.25 -11.89
N PRO A 327 -3.52 11.20 -13.23
CA PRO A 327 -2.81 12.21 -14.01
C PRO A 327 -3.33 13.62 -13.72
N ARG A 328 -2.55 14.63 -14.13
CA ARG A 328 -2.93 16.03 -13.97
C ARG A 328 -4.32 16.30 -14.56
N VAL A 329 -5.16 16.91 -13.77
CA VAL A 329 -6.50 17.35 -14.15
C VAL A 329 -6.57 18.85 -13.99
N MET A 330 -7.18 19.55 -14.93
CA MET A 330 -7.41 20.99 -14.89
C MET A 330 -8.89 21.28 -14.98
N GLN A 331 -9.35 22.25 -14.20
CA GLN A 331 -10.72 22.74 -14.32
C GLN A 331 -10.76 24.27 -14.29
N LEU A 332 -11.72 24.82 -15.00
CA LEU A 332 -12.03 26.23 -15.02
C LEU A 332 -13.41 26.43 -14.36
N GLY A 333 -13.50 27.43 -13.52
CA GLY A 333 -14.74 27.81 -12.85
C GLY A 333 -15.03 29.29 -12.99
N ALA A 334 -16.30 29.64 -13.09
CA ALA A 334 -16.79 31.03 -13.00
C ALA A 334 -17.88 31.07 -11.95
N ARG A 335 -17.80 32.02 -11.03
CA ARG A 335 -18.81 32.28 -9.98
C ARG A 335 -19.20 33.74 -9.96
N TYR A 336 -20.47 33.98 -10.17
CA TYR A 336 -21.08 35.30 -9.96
C TYR A 336 -21.87 35.28 -8.67
N THR A 337 -21.62 36.29 -7.84
CA THR A 337 -22.32 36.50 -6.56
C THR A 337 -23.06 37.80 -6.67
N PHE A 338 -24.33 37.83 -6.26
CA PHE A 338 -25.23 38.99 -6.29
C PHE A 338 -26.00 39.11 -4.99
#